data_54547d97d6de85e6d794fd43e46f49eb
#
_entry.id   54547d97d6de85e6d794fd43e46f49eb
#
_cell.length_a   1.000
_cell.length_b   1.000
_cell.length_c   1.000
_cell.angle_alpha   90.00
_cell.angle_beta   90.00
_cell.angle_gamma   90.00
#
_symmetry.space_group_name_H-M   'P 1'
#
loop_
_entity.id
_entity.type
_entity.pdbx_description
1 polymer ?
#
loop_
_entity_poly.entity_id
_entity_poly.type
_entity_poly.pdbx_seq_one_letter_code
_entity_poly.pdbx_strand_id
1 'polypeptide(L)'
;MEVFFASTLLVAIAEIGDKTMLLAILLATRFKKPAPVIAGIFTATIANHALAAWAGSTLASIFMSDAFRFAVATGFILMAAWTLIPDKMDDDIKVASQRGAFIATTIAFFFVEMGDKTQVATIALGAQYHAVWAVAAGTTFGMMIANVPAVFLGEQLVAKISLRTVHIVAAGMFLVLGLWQYWELSKPA
;
A
#
# COMPACT_ATOMS: atom_id res chain seq x y z
N MET A 1 1.58 7.65 -17.45
CA MET A 1 1.85 8.67 -16.40
C MET A 1 0.70 8.72 -15.39
N GLU A 2 -0.54 8.78 -15.85
CA GLU A 2 -1.74 8.83 -14.97
C GLU A 2 -1.81 7.69 -13.95
N VAL A 3 -1.61 6.45 -14.40
CA VAL A 3 -1.61 5.26 -13.52
C VAL A 3 -0.58 5.38 -12.39
N PHE A 4 0.63 5.82 -12.72
CA PHE A 4 1.68 6.03 -11.71
C PHE A 4 1.25 7.05 -10.65
N PHE A 5 0.77 8.22 -11.07
CA PHE A 5 0.35 9.27 -10.13
C PHE A 5 -0.89 8.88 -9.31
N ALA A 6 -1.88 8.24 -9.94
CA ALA A 6 -3.07 7.76 -9.25
C ALA A 6 -2.71 6.72 -8.17
N SER A 7 -1.87 5.73 -8.53
CA SER A 7 -1.39 4.71 -7.61
C SER A 7 -0.54 5.29 -6.48
N THR A 8 0.32 6.27 -6.81
CA THR A 8 1.15 6.97 -5.81
C THR A 8 0.29 7.71 -4.79
N LEU A 9 -0.66 8.51 -5.27
CA LEU A 9 -1.49 9.33 -4.38
C LEU A 9 -2.37 8.45 -3.48
N LEU A 10 -2.98 7.42 -4.06
CA LEU A 10 -3.84 6.50 -3.33
C LEU A 10 -3.08 5.83 -2.18
N VAL A 11 -1.91 5.22 -2.49
CA VAL A 11 -1.13 4.49 -1.49
C VAL A 11 -0.47 5.46 -0.50
N ALA A 12 0.04 6.60 -0.94
CA ALA A 12 0.63 7.59 -0.02
C ALA A 12 -0.36 8.03 1.06
N ILE A 13 -1.62 8.26 0.70
CA ILE A 13 -2.65 8.66 1.66
C ILE A 13 -3.09 7.45 2.51
N ALA A 14 -3.27 6.27 1.91
CA ALA A 14 -3.70 5.07 2.64
C ALA A 14 -2.69 4.61 3.71
N GLU A 15 -1.39 4.84 3.45
CA GLU A 15 -0.28 4.44 4.33
C GLU A 15 -0.05 5.36 5.54
N ILE A 16 -0.54 6.60 5.50
CA ILE A 16 -0.32 7.53 6.62
C ILE A 16 -1.04 7.00 7.86
N GLY A 17 -0.24 6.64 8.88
CA GLY A 17 -0.76 6.12 10.15
C GLY A 17 -1.05 4.63 10.14
N ASP A 18 -0.67 3.92 9.09
CA ASP A 18 -0.81 2.46 9.03
C ASP A 18 0.27 1.73 9.84
N LYS A 19 0.11 0.43 10.02
CA LYS A 19 1.04 -0.43 10.79
C LYS A 19 2.46 -0.40 10.25
N THR A 20 2.63 -0.26 8.94
CA THR A 20 3.95 -0.17 8.28
C THR A 20 4.67 1.12 8.62
N MET A 21 3.96 2.24 8.74
CA MET A 21 4.55 3.49 9.22
C MET A 21 5.03 3.37 10.67
N LEU A 22 4.27 2.72 11.56
CA LEU A 22 4.68 2.44 12.94
C LEU A 22 5.89 1.51 12.98
N LEU A 23 5.93 0.49 12.12
CA LEU A 23 7.08 -0.41 11.98
C LEU A 23 8.33 0.35 11.51
N ALA A 24 8.19 1.29 10.55
CA ALA A 24 9.30 2.13 10.09
C ALA A 24 9.92 2.94 11.25
N ILE A 25 9.07 3.54 12.10
CA ILE A 25 9.50 4.28 13.30
C ILE A 25 10.24 3.36 14.27
N LEU A 26 9.67 2.18 14.56
CA LEU A 26 10.26 1.18 15.44
C LEU A 26 11.65 0.75 14.97
N LEU A 27 11.79 0.43 13.69
CA LEU A 27 13.06 -0.01 13.10
C LEU A 27 14.10 1.12 13.07
N ALA A 28 13.68 2.33 12.74
CA ALA A 28 14.54 3.52 12.75
C ALA A 28 15.09 3.81 14.16
N THR A 29 14.22 3.76 15.16
CA THR A 29 14.58 3.95 16.58
C THR A 29 15.53 2.87 17.08
N ARG A 30 15.24 1.60 16.72
CA ARG A 30 16.03 0.45 17.12
C ARG A 30 17.43 0.40 16.53
N PHE A 31 17.52 0.62 15.21
CA PHE A 31 18.81 0.51 14.51
C PHE A 31 19.60 1.80 14.47
N LYS A 32 18.95 2.95 14.62
CA LYS A 32 19.57 4.29 14.54
C LYS A 32 20.39 4.50 13.24
N LYS A 33 19.97 3.85 12.17
CA LYS A 33 20.60 3.86 10.84
C LYS A 33 19.54 4.08 9.76
N PRO A 34 19.15 5.34 9.47
CA PRO A 34 18.05 5.65 8.55
C PRO A 34 18.24 5.06 7.14
N ALA A 35 19.42 5.24 6.54
CA ALA A 35 19.66 4.83 5.16
C ALA A 35 19.45 3.32 4.91
N PRO A 36 20.04 2.37 5.67
CA PRO A 36 19.75 0.95 5.48
C PRO A 36 18.30 0.57 5.85
N VAL A 37 17.64 1.28 6.76
CA VAL A 37 16.20 1.06 7.04
C VAL A 37 15.38 1.49 5.83
N ILE A 38 15.59 2.67 5.27
CA ILE A 38 14.89 3.16 4.07
C ILE A 38 15.14 2.23 2.87
N ALA A 39 16.39 1.80 2.66
CA ALA A 39 16.71 0.84 1.60
C ALA A 39 15.99 -0.49 1.78
N GLY A 40 15.87 -0.97 3.03
CA GLY A 40 15.12 -2.18 3.36
C GLY A 40 13.63 -2.05 3.09
N ILE A 41 13.01 -0.93 3.48
CA ILE A 41 11.61 -0.60 3.17
C ILE A 41 11.42 -0.62 1.66
N PHE A 42 12.24 0.13 0.91
CA PHE A 42 12.14 0.21 -0.54
C PHE A 42 12.23 -1.17 -1.20
N THR A 43 13.22 -1.99 -0.80
CA THR A 43 13.44 -3.33 -1.38
C THR A 43 12.27 -4.27 -1.10
N ALA A 44 11.75 -4.28 0.12
CA ALA A 44 10.59 -5.08 0.48
C ALA A 44 9.33 -4.65 -0.29
N THR A 45 9.09 -3.36 -0.32
CA THR A 45 7.89 -2.79 -0.95
C THR A 45 7.90 -3.00 -2.46
N ILE A 46 8.99 -2.71 -3.16
CA ILE A 46 9.02 -2.89 -4.63
C ILE A 46 8.84 -4.37 -5.00
N ALA A 47 9.41 -5.31 -4.24
CA ALA A 47 9.23 -6.73 -4.48
C ALA A 47 7.77 -7.14 -4.26
N ASN A 48 7.16 -6.71 -3.15
CA ASN A 48 5.80 -7.05 -2.78
C ASN A 48 4.78 -6.44 -3.76
N HIS A 49 4.93 -5.15 -4.07
CA HIS A 49 4.02 -4.44 -4.98
C HIS A 49 4.17 -4.88 -6.44
N ALA A 50 5.38 -5.25 -6.89
CA ALA A 50 5.56 -5.82 -8.21
C ALA A 50 4.85 -7.18 -8.34
N LEU A 51 4.98 -8.05 -7.34
CA LEU A 51 4.26 -9.32 -7.28
C LEU A 51 2.74 -9.12 -7.23
N ALA A 52 2.26 -8.18 -6.42
CA ALA A 52 0.84 -7.85 -6.30
C ALA A 52 0.25 -7.30 -7.62
N ALA A 53 0.91 -6.32 -8.23
CA ALA A 53 0.49 -5.74 -9.50
C ALA A 53 0.50 -6.77 -10.64
N TRP A 54 1.53 -7.62 -10.67
CA TRP A 54 1.63 -8.72 -11.63
C TRP A 54 0.51 -9.75 -11.44
N ALA A 55 0.25 -10.16 -10.19
CA ALA A 55 -0.83 -11.09 -9.88
C ALA A 55 -2.20 -10.52 -10.31
N GLY A 56 -2.48 -9.26 -9.99
CA GLY A 56 -3.72 -8.58 -10.38
C GLY A 56 -3.88 -8.51 -11.90
N SER A 57 -2.85 -8.08 -12.62
CA SER A 57 -2.84 -8.02 -14.09
C SER A 57 -3.03 -9.39 -14.73
N THR A 58 -2.40 -10.43 -14.17
CA THR A 58 -2.52 -11.81 -14.65
C THR A 58 -3.93 -12.35 -14.42
N LEU A 59 -4.51 -12.16 -13.24
CA LEU A 59 -5.89 -12.56 -12.96
C LEU A 59 -6.86 -11.90 -13.93
N ALA A 60 -6.70 -10.62 -14.20
CA ALA A 60 -7.56 -9.90 -15.15
C ALA A 60 -7.39 -10.39 -16.60
N SER A 61 -6.21 -10.87 -16.97
CA SER A 61 -5.98 -11.45 -18.31
C SER A 61 -6.57 -12.86 -18.46
N ILE A 62 -6.67 -13.61 -17.35
CA ILE A 62 -7.29 -14.96 -17.34
C ILE A 62 -8.82 -14.86 -17.31
N PHE A 63 -9.33 -13.96 -16.46
CA PHE A 63 -10.78 -13.78 -16.27
C PHE A 63 -11.27 -12.55 -17.04
N MET A 64 -11.22 -12.61 -18.39
CA MET A 64 -11.66 -11.52 -19.28
C MET A 64 -13.19 -11.43 -19.36
N SER A 65 -13.86 -11.29 -18.22
CA SER A 65 -15.31 -11.19 -18.14
C SER A 65 -15.74 -9.89 -17.44
N ASP A 66 -16.91 -9.38 -17.83
CA ASP A 66 -17.47 -8.22 -17.13
C ASP A 66 -17.74 -8.53 -15.66
N ALA A 67 -18.08 -9.78 -15.32
CA ALA A 67 -18.25 -10.24 -13.95
C ALA A 67 -16.95 -10.03 -13.12
N PHE A 68 -15.78 -10.32 -13.69
CA PHE A 68 -14.50 -10.08 -13.01
C PHE A 68 -14.23 -8.59 -12.83
N ARG A 69 -14.52 -7.78 -13.86
CA ARG A 69 -14.37 -6.32 -13.77
C ARG A 69 -15.30 -5.71 -12.70
N PHE A 70 -16.53 -6.20 -12.60
CA PHE A 70 -17.44 -5.83 -11.51
C PHE A 70 -16.94 -6.30 -10.14
N ALA A 71 -16.31 -7.48 -10.05
CA ALA A 71 -15.68 -7.94 -8.81
C ALA A 71 -14.52 -7.03 -8.36
N VAL A 72 -13.68 -6.56 -9.29
CA VAL A 72 -12.61 -5.60 -9.00
C VAL A 72 -13.19 -4.26 -8.51
N ALA A 73 -14.23 -3.74 -9.17
CA ALA A 73 -14.91 -2.51 -8.75
C ALA A 73 -15.53 -2.65 -7.34
N THR A 74 -16.15 -3.81 -7.05
CA THR A 74 -16.66 -4.15 -5.72
C THR A 74 -15.51 -4.21 -4.71
N GLY A 75 -14.36 -4.77 -5.10
CA GLY A 75 -13.15 -4.81 -4.29
C GLY A 75 -12.71 -3.42 -3.82
N PHE A 76 -12.70 -2.43 -4.69
CA PHE A 76 -12.40 -1.04 -4.31
C PHE A 76 -13.42 -0.47 -3.31
N ILE A 77 -14.71 -0.79 -3.45
CA ILE A 77 -15.73 -0.34 -2.48
C ILE A 77 -15.53 -1.02 -1.12
N LEU A 78 -15.21 -2.31 -1.11
CA LEU A 78 -14.88 -3.04 0.13
C LEU A 78 -13.60 -2.49 0.77
N MET A 79 -12.58 -2.13 -0.03
CA MET A 79 -11.38 -1.45 0.44
C MET A 79 -11.70 -0.10 1.09
N ALA A 80 -12.65 0.66 0.56
CA ALA A 80 -13.10 1.91 1.18
C ALA A 80 -13.62 1.66 2.61
N ALA A 81 -14.45 0.63 2.80
CA ALA A 81 -14.95 0.25 4.11
C ALA A 81 -13.84 -0.26 5.04
N TRP A 82 -12.93 -1.10 4.53
CA TRP A 82 -11.82 -1.65 5.31
C TRP A 82 -10.83 -0.56 5.76
N THR A 83 -10.55 0.42 4.92
CA THR A 83 -9.64 1.53 5.24
C THR A 83 -10.12 2.38 6.42
N LEU A 84 -11.43 2.40 6.71
CA LEU A 84 -11.97 3.08 7.89
C LEU A 84 -11.67 2.35 9.21
N ILE A 85 -11.23 1.09 9.15
CA ILE A 85 -10.85 0.30 10.34
C ILE A 85 -9.36 0.57 10.60
N PRO A 86 -8.99 1.18 11.75
CA PRO A 86 -7.60 1.42 12.10
C PRO A 86 -6.82 0.12 12.23
N ASP A 87 -5.61 0.08 11.67
CA ASP A 87 -4.71 -1.04 11.85
C ASP A 87 -4.05 -1.00 13.23
N LYS A 88 -3.75 -2.17 13.75
CA LYS A 88 -3.00 -2.34 14.99
C LYS A 88 -1.66 -3.01 14.66
N MET A 89 -0.61 -2.59 15.35
CA MET A 89 0.65 -3.33 15.30
C MET A 89 0.45 -4.68 15.99
N ASP A 90 0.90 -5.73 15.31
CA ASP A 90 1.02 -7.04 15.96
C ASP A 90 2.16 -6.99 16.97
N ASP A 91 1.86 -7.29 18.24
CA ASP A 91 2.85 -7.30 19.31
C ASP A 91 3.98 -8.35 19.10
N ASP A 92 3.77 -9.28 18.16
CA ASP A 92 4.67 -10.40 17.85
C ASP A 92 5.72 -10.11 16.76
N ILE A 93 5.88 -8.87 16.29
CA ILE A 93 6.90 -8.55 15.28
C ILE A 93 8.30 -8.72 15.87
N LYS A 94 8.83 -9.95 15.80
CA LYS A 94 10.20 -10.30 16.23
C LYS A 94 11.20 -9.83 15.19
N VAL A 95 11.70 -8.62 15.35
CA VAL A 95 12.81 -8.13 14.53
C VAL A 95 14.10 -8.81 14.96
N ALA A 96 14.65 -9.68 14.11
CA ALA A 96 15.91 -10.36 14.37
C ALA A 96 17.08 -9.37 14.46
N SER A 97 17.53 -9.06 15.66
CA SER A 97 18.56 -8.04 15.93
C SER A 97 19.97 -8.38 15.40
N GLN A 98 20.23 -9.65 15.11
CA GLN A 98 21.55 -10.12 14.63
C GLN A 98 21.80 -9.92 13.13
N ARG A 99 20.75 -9.64 12.35
CA ARG A 99 20.85 -9.46 10.92
C ARG A 99 20.92 -8.00 10.58
N GLY A 100 21.88 -7.30 10.36
CA GLY A 100 22.00 -5.86 10.03
C GLY A 100 20.70 -5.13 9.64
N ALA A 101 20.61 -3.83 9.84
CA ALA A 101 19.39 -3.03 9.71
C ALA A 101 18.67 -3.23 8.37
N PHE A 102 19.41 -3.33 7.25
CA PHE A 102 18.83 -3.54 5.92
C PHE A 102 18.06 -4.86 5.82
N ILE A 103 18.69 -5.99 6.16
CA ILE A 103 18.08 -7.32 6.03
C ILE A 103 16.89 -7.47 6.98
N ALA A 104 17.05 -7.01 8.23
CA ALA A 104 15.98 -7.07 9.22
C ALA A 104 14.76 -6.25 8.78
N THR A 105 14.97 -5.05 8.24
CA THR A 105 13.90 -4.20 7.71
C THR A 105 13.23 -4.83 6.49
N THR A 106 14.03 -5.31 5.54
CA THR A 106 13.48 -5.95 4.31
C THR A 106 12.57 -7.13 4.68
N ILE A 107 13.02 -8.00 5.56
CA ILE A 107 12.23 -9.17 5.99
C ILE A 107 10.97 -8.72 6.73
N ALA A 108 11.10 -7.84 7.72
CA ALA A 108 9.97 -7.39 8.53
C ALA A 108 8.89 -6.71 7.66
N PHE A 109 9.28 -5.77 6.81
CA PHE A 109 8.37 -5.08 5.90
C PHE A 109 7.71 -6.03 4.91
N PHE A 110 8.49 -6.93 4.30
CA PHE A 110 7.93 -7.87 3.33
C PHE A 110 6.79 -8.71 3.93
N PHE A 111 6.98 -9.24 5.14
CA PHE A 111 5.96 -10.08 5.78
C PHE A 111 4.79 -9.28 6.37
N VAL A 112 5.04 -8.10 6.92
CA VAL A 112 3.97 -7.24 7.46
C VAL A 112 3.07 -6.71 6.35
N GLU A 113 3.63 -6.47 5.16
CA GLU A 113 2.90 -6.02 3.97
C GLU A 113 2.07 -7.14 3.31
N MET A 114 2.44 -8.42 3.55
CA MET A 114 1.69 -9.54 2.97
C MET A 114 0.26 -9.61 3.52
N GLY A 115 -0.72 -9.50 2.62
CA GLY A 115 -2.14 -9.50 2.97
C GLY A 115 -2.65 -8.17 3.52
N ASP A 116 -1.83 -7.13 3.48
CA ASP A 116 -2.23 -5.80 3.92
C ASP A 116 -3.14 -5.08 2.91
N LYS A 117 -3.80 -4.00 3.38
CA LYS A 117 -4.72 -3.18 2.59
C LYS A 117 -4.07 -2.65 1.31
N THR A 118 -2.84 -2.15 1.41
CA THR A 118 -2.10 -1.62 0.26
C THR A 118 -1.66 -2.68 -0.72
N GLN A 119 -1.34 -3.89 -0.27
CA GLN A 119 -1.10 -5.02 -1.17
C GLN A 119 -2.38 -5.39 -1.93
N VAL A 120 -3.52 -5.51 -1.25
CA VAL A 120 -4.81 -5.81 -1.89
C VAL A 120 -5.20 -4.70 -2.87
N ALA A 121 -5.01 -3.43 -2.50
CA ALA A 121 -5.20 -2.29 -3.40
C ALA A 121 -4.30 -2.37 -4.62
N THR A 122 -3.03 -2.77 -4.45
CA THR A 122 -2.07 -2.92 -5.56
C THR A 122 -2.49 -4.05 -6.51
N ILE A 123 -3.03 -5.17 -6.00
CA ILE A 123 -3.61 -6.23 -6.83
C ILE A 123 -4.79 -5.67 -7.65
N ALA A 124 -5.71 -4.94 -7.00
CA ALA A 124 -6.86 -4.36 -7.68
C ALA A 124 -6.47 -3.33 -8.74
N LEU A 125 -5.48 -2.47 -8.46
CA LEU A 125 -4.91 -1.52 -9.43
C LEU A 125 -4.23 -2.24 -10.59
N GLY A 126 -3.49 -3.32 -10.33
CA GLY A 126 -2.87 -4.16 -11.36
C GLY A 126 -3.91 -4.80 -12.28
N ALA A 127 -5.01 -5.29 -11.72
CA ALA A 127 -6.14 -5.82 -12.47
C ALA A 127 -6.86 -4.75 -13.28
N GLN A 128 -7.02 -3.56 -12.73
CA GLN A 128 -7.72 -2.44 -13.36
C GLN A 128 -6.96 -1.86 -14.55
N TYR A 129 -5.67 -1.61 -14.37
CA TYR A 129 -4.89 -0.83 -15.34
C TYR A 129 -4.02 -1.68 -16.26
N HIS A 130 -3.81 -2.94 -15.99
CA HIS A 130 -2.90 -3.84 -16.74
C HIS A 130 -1.48 -3.30 -16.94
N ALA A 131 -1.09 -2.31 -16.14
CA ALA A 131 0.18 -1.60 -16.24
C ALA A 131 1.10 -1.93 -15.05
N VAL A 132 1.55 -3.18 -14.97
CA VAL A 132 2.28 -3.76 -13.82
C VAL A 132 3.37 -2.83 -13.29
N TRP A 133 4.26 -2.36 -14.16
CA TRP A 133 5.40 -1.54 -13.74
C TRP A 133 5.00 -0.14 -13.28
N ALA A 134 3.99 0.47 -13.93
CA ALA A 134 3.50 1.79 -13.52
C ALA A 134 2.77 1.72 -12.18
N VAL A 135 1.99 0.66 -11.95
CA VAL A 135 1.31 0.40 -10.66
C VAL A 135 2.35 0.12 -9.58
N ALA A 136 3.26 -0.85 -9.80
CA ALA A 136 4.27 -1.22 -8.81
C ALA A 136 5.18 -0.05 -8.42
N ALA A 137 5.63 0.73 -9.40
CA ALA A 137 6.44 1.92 -9.15
C ALA A 137 5.64 3.01 -8.42
N GLY A 138 4.41 3.26 -8.83
CA GLY A 138 3.54 4.26 -8.21
C GLY A 138 3.20 3.91 -6.76
N THR A 139 2.74 2.70 -6.50
CA THR A 139 2.41 2.23 -5.15
C THR A 139 3.65 2.20 -4.24
N THR A 140 4.81 1.76 -4.77
CA THR A 140 6.08 1.81 -4.03
C THR A 140 6.47 3.25 -3.70
N PHE A 141 6.34 4.18 -4.64
CA PHE A 141 6.66 5.58 -4.39
C PHE A 141 5.70 6.19 -3.36
N GLY A 142 4.41 5.85 -3.41
CA GLY A 142 3.43 6.24 -2.40
C GLY A 142 3.80 5.75 -1.00
N MET A 143 4.19 4.47 -0.89
CA MET A 143 4.68 3.87 0.35
C MET A 143 5.92 4.62 0.89
N MET A 144 6.86 4.99 0.01
CA MET A 144 8.05 5.74 0.42
C MET A 144 7.71 7.15 0.88
N ILE A 145 6.73 7.83 0.27
CA ILE A 145 6.26 9.16 0.71
C ILE A 145 5.74 9.12 2.15
N ALA A 146 5.04 8.06 2.54
CA ALA A 146 4.53 7.91 3.91
C ALA A 146 5.63 7.50 4.90
N ASN A 147 6.45 6.51 4.54
CA ASN A 147 7.36 5.86 5.48
C ASN A 147 8.71 6.57 5.65
N VAL A 148 9.26 7.22 4.60
CA VAL A 148 10.54 7.92 4.72
C VAL A 148 10.51 9.08 5.73
N PRO A 149 9.49 9.97 5.72
CA PRO A 149 9.37 10.96 6.78
C PRO A 149 9.24 10.35 8.18
N ALA A 150 8.54 9.22 8.30
CA ALA A 150 8.37 8.53 9.57
C ALA A 150 9.69 8.01 10.16
N VAL A 151 10.61 7.53 9.30
CA VAL A 151 11.96 7.10 9.70
C VAL A 151 12.76 8.25 10.34
N PHE A 152 12.59 9.50 9.87
CA PHE A 152 13.33 10.65 10.36
C PHE A 152 12.64 11.37 11.52
N LEU A 153 11.31 11.50 11.48
CA LEU A 153 10.54 12.31 12.42
C LEU A 153 9.96 11.50 13.58
N GLY A 154 9.91 10.19 13.43
CA GLY A 154 9.42 9.27 14.48
C GLY A 154 7.97 9.60 14.89
N GLU A 155 7.68 9.40 16.18
CA GLU A 155 6.35 9.60 16.75
C GLU A 155 5.83 11.05 16.65
N GLN A 156 6.72 12.04 16.48
CA GLN A 156 6.33 13.45 16.32
C GLN A 156 5.51 13.68 15.05
N LEU A 157 5.73 12.87 14.01
CA LEU A 157 4.94 12.94 12.78
C LEU A 157 3.51 12.45 13.02
N VAL A 158 3.37 11.30 13.66
CA VAL A 158 2.05 10.70 13.94
C VAL A 158 1.21 11.57 14.86
N ALA A 159 1.84 12.18 15.88
CA ALA A 159 1.16 13.03 16.86
C ALA A 159 0.52 14.30 16.24
N LYS A 160 0.99 14.74 15.06
CA LYS A 160 0.49 15.95 14.39
C LYS A 160 -0.58 15.64 13.32
N ILE A 161 -0.79 14.39 12.98
CA ILE A 161 -1.69 13.98 11.89
C ILE A 161 -3.00 13.45 12.47
N SER A 162 -4.11 13.97 11.98
CA SER A 162 -5.42 13.38 12.28
C SER A 162 -5.62 12.08 11.48
N LEU A 163 -5.25 10.93 12.05
CA LEU A 163 -5.38 9.63 11.41
C LEU A 163 -6.81 9.37 10.92
N ARG A 164 -7.83 9.80 11.70
CA ARG A 164 -9.23 9.68 11.29
C ARG A 164 -9.51 10.40 9.96
N THR A 165 -8.99 11.61 9.81
CA THR A 165 -9.17 12.39 8.57
C THR A 165 -8.47 11.71 7.40
N VAL A 166 -7.27 11.19 7.61
CA VAL A 166 -6.51 10.47 6.59
C VAL A 166 -7.27 9.23 6.12
N HIS A 167 -7.76 8.40 7.04
CA HIS A 167 -8.54 7.20 6.70
C HIS A 167 -9.83 7.54 5.94
N ILE A 168 -10.53 8.63 6.31
CA ILE A 168 -11.72 9.08 5.59
C ILE A 168 -11.36 9.51 4.16
N VAL A 169 -10.27 10.25 3.95
CA VAL A 169 -9.82 10.66 2.62
C VAL A 169 -9.42 9.45 1.77
N ALA A 170 -8.63 8.53 2.33
CA ALA A 170 -8.24 7.30 1.64
C ALA A 170 -9.46 6.44 1.26
N ALA A 171 -10.40 6.26 2.19
CA ALA A 171 -11.65 5.55 1.94
C ALA A 171 -12.47 6.22 0.84
N GLY A 172 -12.56 7.55 0.83
CA GLY A 172 -13.18 8.32 -0.24
C GLY A 172 -12.56 8.08 -1.60
N MET A 173 -11.23 8.01 -1.69
CA MET A 173 -10.52 7.71 -2.94
C MET A 173 -10.83 6.30 -3.45
N PHE A 174 -10.80 5.28 -2.60
CA PHE A 174 -11.19 3.93 -2.97
C PHE A 174 -12.65 3.86 -3.44
N LEU A 175 -13.56 4.55 -2.75
CA LEU A 175 -14.97 4.59 -3.12
C LEU A 175 -15.17 5.23 -4.51
N VAL A 176 -14.50 6.36 -4.77
CA VAL A 176 -14.56 7.05 -6.07
C VAL A 176 -14.05 6.15 -7.19
N LEU A 177 -12.94 5.44 -6.97
CA LEU A 177 -12.40 4.49 -7.96
C LEU A 177 -13.38 3.36 -8.24
N GLY A 178 -13.97 2.76 -7.21
CA GLY A 178 -14.94 1.68 -7.36
C GLY A 178 -16.20 2.14 -8.09
N LEU A 179 -16.76 3.28 -7.71
CA LEU A 179 -17.96 3.84 -8.34
C LEU A 179 -17.70 4.26 -9.79
N TRP A 180 -16.56 4.86 -10.07
CA TRP A 180 -16.18 5.23 -11.43
C TRP A 180 -16.07 3.99 -12.34
N GLN A 181 -15.45 2.92 -11.83
CA GLN A 181 -15.35 1.66 -12.57
C GLN A 181 -16.73 1.03 -12.83
N TYR A 182 -17.65 1.06 -11.86
CA TYR A 182 -19.02 0.63 -12.06
C TYR A 182 -19.72 1.46 -13.16
N TRP A 183 -19.52 2.77 -13.13
CA TRP A 183 -20.11 3.66 -14.13
C TRP A 183 -19.56 3.38 -15.54
N GLU A 184 -18.24 3.16 -15.68
CA GLU A 184 -17.63 2.79 -16.98
C GLU A 184 -18.19 1.46 -17.50
N LEU A 185 -18.36 0.47 -16.63
CA LEU A 185 -18.90 -0.83 -16.99
C LEU A 185 -20.41 -0.82 -17.33
N SER A 186 -21.14 0.16 -16.85
CA SER A 186 -22.58 0.31 -17.14
C SER A 186 -22.88 1.07 -18.42
N LYS A 187 -21.87 1.65 -19.09
CA LYS A 187 -22.07 2.31 -20.37
C LYS A 187 -22.37 1.26 -21.45
N PRO A 188 -23.40 1.49 -22.30
CA PRO A 188 -23.62 0.64 -23.46
C PRO A 188 -22.40 0.72 -24.38
N ALA A 189 -22.00 -0.46 -24.90
CA ALA A 189 -20.88 -0.59 -25.85
C ALA A 189 -21.19 0.08 -27.19
#